data_39a694b37ee46cc14a1d299abc818e6b
#
_entry.id   39a694b37ee46cc14a1d299abc818e6b
#
_cell.length_a   1.000
_cell.length_b   1.000
_cell.length_c   1.000
_cell.angle_alpha   90.00
_cell.angle_beta   90.00
_cell.angle_gamma   90.00
#
_symmetry.space_group_name_H-M   'P 1'
#
loop_
_entity.id
_entity.type
_entity.pdbx_description
1 polymer ?
#
loop_
_entity_poly.entity_id
_entity_poly.type
_entity_poly.pdbx_seq_one_letter_code
_entity_poly.pdbx_strand_id
1 'polypeptide(L)'
;VNAVDLFDAAVARGLPQTVVLPASTGQTRGEHANNGQLAIESALDVDLRFPDNVPGDAPGAMYLATWQGARAVVTRSGTHLDISVPRNDSMEVIGFSRDTDESHHVDAGTAREREQRVPSQASPYVVEMPRNATRSVTATRSRRAATLPTLVFWMFLHDDTLGMTRQHVHAGYVAWWIADMKKILPTRHLWAIYSQQVDGLTDMPYGHESSLKDWTTAVEDYARREKLPRIRGELDYKFMLLTSDEVAPGMSGLAWLGGDEAMASLKGRYTIVAHEYGHTLTARHEDAEVRWSSGWPCETNLKSAASILRANCYRYSAANERRMRVHAANEWTVPVRLHPPDIPRLIAD
;
A
#
# COMPACT_ATOMS: atom_id res chain seq x y z
N VAL A 1 -27.70 13.03 -8.11
CA VAL A 1 -26.30 13.47 -8.23
C VAL A 1 -25.44 12.34 -7.69
N ASN A 2 -24.50 11.86 -8.49
CA ASN A 2 -23.64 10.73 -8.13
C ASN A 2 -22.66 11.12 -6.99
N ALA A 3 -22.29 10.17 -6.15
CA ALA A 3 -21.35 10.38 -5.02
C ALA A 3 -19.99 10.94 -5.47
N VAL A 4 -19.50 10.46 -6.61
CA VAL A 4 -18.24 10.92 -7.20
C VAL A 4 -18.31 12.40 -7.58
N ASP A 5 -19.40 12.84 -8.20
CA ASP A 5 -19.59 14.24 -8.58
C ASP A 5 -19.75 15.15 -7.36
N LEU A 6 -20.42 14.68 -6.31
CA LEU A 6 -20.53 15.40 -5.02
C LEU A 6 -19.15 15.59 -4.39
N PHE A 7 -18.34 14.54 -4.39
CA PHE A 7 -16.97 14.58 -3.89
C PHE A 7 -16.09 15.55 -4.71
N ASP A 8 -16.09 15.41 -6.03
CA ASP A 8 -15.29 16.26 -6.93
C ASP A 8 -15.68 17.74 -6.77
N ALA A 9 -16.98 18.04 -6.67
CA ALA A 9 -17.46 19.40 -6.41
C ALA A 9 -17.04 19.93 -5.02
N ALA A 10 -16.98 19.07 -4.01
CA ALA A 10 -16.50 19.46 -2.69
C ALA A 10 -15.00 19.80 -2.73
N VAL A 11 -14.18 18.96 -3.35
CA VAL A 11 -12.74 19.19 -3.50
C VAL A 11 -12.44 20.45 -4.30
N ALA A 12 -13.20 20.72 -5.38
CA ALA A 12 -13.05 21.91 -6.21
C ALA A 12 -13.30 23.24 -5.47
N ARG A 13 -14.08 23.22 -4.38
CA ARG A 13 -14.30 24.40 -3.52
C ARG A 13 -13.14 24.71 -2.59
N GLY A 14 -12.14 23.81 -2.53
CA GLY A 14 -11.02 23.89 -1.60
C GLY A 14 -11.26 23.13 -0.30
N LEU A 15 -10.20 22.62 0.31
CA LEU A 15 -10.27 21.81 1.53
C LEU A 15 -9.92 22.66 2.78
N PRO A 16 -10.46 22.32 3.97
CA PRO A 16 -11.34 21.18 4.27
C PRO A 16 -12.80 21.35 3.83
N GLN A 17 -13.51 20.24 3.59
CA GLN A 17 -14.91 20.23 3.18
C GLN A 17 -15.66 19.05 3.85
N THR A 18 -16.96 19.25 4.03
CA THR A 18 -17.87 18.17 4.43
C THR A 18 -18.91 17.96 3.36
N VAL A 19 -19.12 16.69 3.00
CA VAL A 19 -20.11 16.28 2.01
C VAL A 19 -20.93 15.11 2.53
N VAL A 20 -22.21 15.10 2.21
CA VAL A 20 -23.12 13.99 2.50
C VAL A 20 -23.22 13.15 1.24
N LEU A 21 -22.73 11.92 1.31
CA LEU A 21 -22.79 10.96 0.22
C LEU A 21 -24.06 10.08 0.37
N PRO A 22 -24.64 9.63 -0.76
CA PRO A 22 -25.80 8.75 -0.72
C PRO A 22 -25.43 7.44 -0.01
N ALA A 23 -26.45 6.78 0.55
CA ALA A 23 -26.26 5.47 1.15
C ALA A 23 -25.80 4.45 0.11
N SER A 24 -24.88 3.57 0.52
CA SER A 24 -24.48 2.42 -0.28
C SER A 24 -25.61 1.40 -0.34
N THR A 25 -25.97 0.94 -1.54
CA THR A 25 -27.04 -0.04 -1.77
C THR A 25 -26.70 -1.46 -1.30
N GLY A 26 -25.47 -1.69 -0.84
CA GLY A 26 -24.95 -3.00 -0.39
C GLY A 26 -25.09 -3.29 1.11
N GLN A 27 -25.68 -2.40 1.91
CA GLN A 27 -25.93 -2.69 3.32
C GLN A 27 -26.99 -3.80 3.47
N THR A 28 -26.67 -4.78 4.31
CA THR A 28 -27.52 -5.94 4.61
C THR A 28 -28.96 -5.52 4.95
N ARG A 29 -29.94 -6.27 4.41
CA ARG A 29 -31.38 -6.10 4.66
C ARG A 29 -31.66 -5.92 6.15
N GLY A 30 -31.93 -4.70 6.60
CA GLY A 30 -32.37 -4.43 7.97
C GLY A 30 -31.88 -3.11 8.59
N GLU A 31 -30.79 -2.53 8.11
CA GLU A 31 -30.37 -1.20 8.54
C GLU A 31 -30.83 -0.18 7.51
N HIS A 32 -31.50 0.89 7.99
CA HIS A 32 -31.90 1.98 7.11
C HIS A 32 -30.67 2.53 6.40
N ALA A 33 -30.69 2.53 5.07
CA ALA A 33 -29.66 3.12 4.23
C ALA A 33 -29.51 4.62 4.58
N ASN A 34 -28.65 4.93 5.54
CA ASN A 34 -28.40 6.29 5.97
C ASN A 34 -27.29 6.90 5.10
N ASN A 35 -27.56 8.11 4.59
CA ASN A 35 -26.53 8.92 3.95
C ASN A 35 -25.33 9.07 4.90
N GLY A 36 -24.10 8.89 4.35
CA GLY A 36 -22.89 8.99 5.12
C GLY A 36 -22.27 10.39 5.05
N GLN A 37 -21.84 10.91 6.20
CA GLN A 37 -21.11 12.17 6.24
C GLN A 37 -19.61 11.91 6.07
N LEU A 38 -19.03 12.49 5.02
CA LEU A 38 -17.59 12.48 4.75
C LEU A 38 -17.03 13.88 5.01
N ALA A 39 -16.13 14.01 5.98
CA ALA A 39 -15.35 15.21 6.17
C ALA A 39 -13.96 15.02 5.55
N ILE A 40 -13.68 15.73 4.47
CA ILE A 40 -12.42 15.70 3.71
C ILE A 40 -11.49 16.76 4.33
N GLU A 41 -10.36 16.33 4.87
CA GLU A 41 -9.44 17.20 5.62
C GLU A 41 -8.40 17.85 4.70
N SER A 42 -7.66 17.03 3.97
CA SER A 42 -6.57 17.47 3.09
C SER A 42 -6.26 16.47 2.00
N ALA A 43 -5.71 16.94 0.90
CA ALA A 43 -5.11 16.07 -0.11
C ALA A 43 -3.78 15.49 0.41
N LEU A 44 -3.46 14.28 0.00
CA LEU A 44 -2.16 13.65 0.21
C LEU A 44 -1.30 13.85 -1.03
N ASP A 45 -0.06 14.28 -0.81
CA ASP A 45 0.97 14.38 -1.84
C ASP A 45 1.55 12.97 -2.11
N VAL A 46 0.80 12.17 -2.86
CA VAL A 46 1.11 10.80 -3.28
C VAL A 46 0.68 10.62 -4.72
N ASP A 47 1.57 10.09 -5.56
CA ASP A 47 1.20 9.65 -6.90
C ASP A 47 0.67 8.22 -6.88
N LEU A 48 -0.55 8.04 -7.37
CA LEU A 48 -1.22 6.75 -7.43
C LEU A 48 -1.47 6.37 -8.89
N ARG A 49 -1.03 5.19 -9.30
CA ARG A 49 -1.14 4.71 -10.68
C ARG A 49 -1.75 3.31 -10.76
N PHE A 50 -2.76 3.17 -11.61
CA PHE A 50 -3.37 1.92 -12.01
C PHE A 50 -3.23 1.80 -13.54
N PRO A 51 -2.04 1.41 -14.06
CA PRO A 51 -1.85 1.24 -15.50
C PRO A 51 -2.92 0.29 -16.06
N ASP A 52 -3.36 0.49 -17.29
CA ASP A 52 -4.33 -0.32 -18.04
C ASP A 52 -5.82 -0.23 -17.65
N ASN A 53 -6.19 0.45 -16.56
CA ASN A 53 -7.59 0.50 -16.11
C ASN A 53 -8.29 1.82 -16.39
N VAL A 54 -7.58 2.83 -16.86
CA VAL A 54 -8.17 4.16 -17.09
C VAL A 54 -7.82 4.65 -18.48
N PRO A 55 -8.79 4.79 -19.38
CA PRO A 55 -8.58 5.52 -20.62
C PRO A 55 -8.07 6.93 -20.29
N GLY A 56 -6.85 7.25 -20.73
CA GLY A 56 -6.26 8.56 -20.51
C GLY A 56 -5.33 8.70 -19.29
N ASP A 57 -4.96 7.60 -18.60
CA ASP A 57 -3.91 7.54 -17.56
C ASP A 57 -3.96 8.71 -16.54
N ALA A 58 -5.15 9.05 -16.07
CA ALA A 58 -5.29 10.05 -15.01
C ALA A 58 -4.74 9.48 -13.70
N PRO A 59 -3.79 10.18 -13.05
CA PRO A 59 -3.29 9.74 -11.75
C PRO A 59 -4.43 9.71 -10.73
N GLY A 60 -4.45 8.68 -9.87
CA GLY A 60 -5.33 8.65 -8.72
C GLY A 60 -4.92 9.73 -7.72
N ALA A 61 -5.87 10.23 -6.95
CA ALA A 61 -5.65 11.17 -5.86
C ALA A 61 -6.12 10.57 -4.53
N MET A 62 -5.40 10.88 -3.46
CA MET A 62 -5.72 10.41 -2.11
C MET A 62 -5.97 11.58 -1.18
N TYR A 63 -6.83 11.37 -0.19
CA TYR A 63 -7.20 12.40 0.78
C TYR A 63 -7.31 11.80 2.19
N LEU A 64 -6.88 12.58 3.18
CA LEU A 64 -7.24 12.31 4.57
C LEU A 64 -8.66 12.78 4.81
N ALA A 65 -9.42 11.95 5.52
CA ALA A 65 -10.83 12.24 5.81
C ALA A 65 -11.29 11.55 7.09
N THR A 66 -12.50 11.87 7.50
CA THR A 66 -13.28 11.08 8.45
C THR A 66 -14.61 10.68 7.81
N TRP A 67 -14.98 9.43 7.98
CA TRP A 67 -16.27 8.88 7.59
C TRP A 67 -17.14 8.64 8.81
N GLN A 68 -18.27 9.36 8.93
CA GLN A 68 -19.14 9.27 10.11
C GLN A 68 -18.36 9.41 11.44
N GLY A 69 -17.36 10.31 11.46
CA GLY A 69 -16.49 10.55 12.61
C GLY A 69 -15.33 9.56 12.79
N ALA A 70 -15.28 8.46 12.03
CA ALA A 70 -14.15 7.54 12.05
C ALA A 70 -13.07 7.97 11.05
N ARG A 71 -11.79 7.79 11.42
CA ARG A 71 -10.65 8.05 10.52
C ARG A 71 -10.82 7.26 9.22
N ALA A 72 -10.61 7.92 8.11
CA ALA A 72 -10.72 7.34 6.78
C ALA A 72 -9.64 7.87 5.83
N VAL A 73 -9.40 7.12 4.77
CA VAL A 73 -8.62 7.56 3.62
C VAL A 73 -9.50 7.44 2.39
N VAL A 74 -9.57 8.50 1.60
CA VAL A 74 -10.33 8.50 0.36
C VAL A 74 -9.37 8.37 -0.80
N THR A 75 -9.72 7.49 -1.74
CA THR A 75 -9.03 7.33 -3.02
C THR A 75 -9.98 7.69 -4.15
N ARG A 76 -9.56 8.61 -5.01
CA ARG A 76 -10.28 9.05 -6.18
C ARG A 76 -9.49 8.67 -7.44
N SER A 77 -10.00 7.73 -8.25
CA SER A 77 -9.31 7.25 -9.45
C SER A 77 -10.29 6.99 -10.59
N GLY A 78 -10.00 7.50 -11.79
CA GLY A 78 -10.89 7.33 -12.95
C GLY A 78 -12.34 7.70 -12.65
N THR A 79 -13.26 6.75 -12.73
CA THR A 79 -14.67 6.90 -12.40
C THR A 79 -15.03 6.47 -10.99
N HIS A 80 -14.03 6.04 -10.18
CA HIS A 80 -14.24 5.45 -8.85
C HIS A 80 -13.87 6.39 -7.71
N LEU A 81 -14.58 6.24 -6.59
CA LEU A 81 -14.32 6.86 -5.31
C LEU A 81 -14.40 5.77 -4.23
N ASP A 82 -13.30 5.49 -3.57
CA ASP A 82 -13.23 4.49 -2.50
C ASP A 82 -12.90 5.17 -1.17
N ILE A 83 -13.65 4.81 -0.13
CA ILE A 83 -13.44 5.27 1.24
C ILE A 83 -12.99 4.08 2.07
N SER A 84 -11.75 4.12 2.53
CA SER A 84 -11.13 3.07 3.35
C SER A 84 -11.19 3.47 4.82
N VAL A 85 -11.90 2.71 5.64
CA VAL A 85 -12.11 2.98 7.06
C VAL A 85 -11.53 1.83 7.88
N PRO A 86 -10.34 2.01 8.50
CA PRO A 86 -9.79 1.01 9.40
C PRO A 86 -10.72 0.78 10.61
N ARG A 87 -11.10 -0.45 10.83
CA ARG A 87 -11.83 -0.92 12.01
C ARG A 87 -10.90 -1.77 12.86
N ASN A 88 -11.31 -2.15 14.05
CA ASN A 88 -10.44 -2.86 15.01
C ASN A 88 -9.66 -4.02 14.40
N ASP A 89 -10.32 -4.93 13.71
CA ASP A 89 -9.74 -6.14 13.11
C ASP A 89 -10.14 -6.35 11.65
N SER A 90 -10.78 -5.34 11.04
CA SER A 90 -11.26 -5.36 9.66
C SER A 90 -10.96 -4.05 8.93
N MET A 91 -11.19 -4.04 7.64
CA MET A 91 -11.17 -2.86 6.79
C MET A 91 -12.55 -2.71 6.14
N GLU A 92 -13.23 -1.63 6.44
CA GLU A 92 -14.45 -1.27 5.75
C GLU A 92 -14.07 -0.46 4.50
N VAL A 93 -14.51 -0.90 3.34
CA VAL A 93 -14.33 -0.19 2.08
C VAL A 93 -15.68 0.14 1.49
N ILE A 94 -15.94 1.43 1.28
CA ILE A 94 -17.16 1.94 0.68
C ILE A 94 -16.78 2.51 -0.69
N GLY A 95 -17.20 1.83 -1.75
CA GLY A 95 -16.89 2.21 -3.13
C GLY A 95 -18.10 2.82 -3.84
N PHE A 96 -17.85 3.83 -4.65
CA PHE A 96 -18.81 4.46 -5.55
C PHE A 96 -18.22 4.51 -6.95
N SER A 97 -19.06 4.26 -7.95
CA SER A 97 -18.67 4.41 -9.37
C SER A 97 -19.58 5.43 -10.05
N ARG A 98 -18.98 6.22 -10.98
CA ARG A 98 -19.75 7.13 -11.83
C ARG A 98 -20.52 6.37 -12.91
N ASP A 99 -20.01 5.21 -13.34
CA ASP A 99 -20.55 4.44 -14.46
C ASP A 99 -21.71 3.52 -14.05
N THR A 100 -21.79 3.19 -12.79
CA THR A 100 -22.88 2.40 -12.20
C THR A 100 -23.45 3.18 -11.03
N ASP A 101 -24.78 3.30 -10.93
CA ASP A 101 -25.43 3.82 -9.71
C ASP A 101 -25.25 2.85 -8.51
N GLU A 102 -24.44 1.83 -8.67
CA GLU A 102 -24.13 0.83 -7.66
C GLU A 102 -22.99 1.32 -6.77
N SER A 103 -23.27 1.49 -5.52
CA SER A 103 -22.29 1.58 -4.48
C SER A 103 -21.93 0.16 -4.03
N HIS A 104 -20.66 -0.17 -4.06
CA HIS A 104 -20.17 -1.44 -3.54
C HIS A 104 -19.72 -1.23 -2.09
N HIS A 105 -20.45 -1.83 -1.15
CA HIS A 105 -19.96 -2.00 0.21
C HIS A 105 -19.28 -3.37 0.27
N VAL A 106 -17.98 -3.38 0.41
CA VAL A 106 -17.22 -4.59 0.68
C VAL A 106 -16.90 -4.58 2.17
N ASP A 107 -17.70 -5.27 2.94
CA ASP A 107 -17.26 -5.75 4.25
C ASP A 107 -16.27 -6.89 3.98
N ALA A 108 -15.03 -6.51 3.90
CA ALA A 108 -13.94 -7.45 3.69
C ALA A 108 -13.72 -8.18 5.00
N GLY A 109 -14.45 -9.20 5.27
CA GLY A 109 -14.46 -10.11 6.42
C GLY A 109 -13.50 -9.81 7.57
N THR A 110 -13.83 -10.17 8.77
CA THR A 110 -12.96 -9.92 9.92
C THR A 110 -11.60 -10.57 9.74
N ALA A 111 -10.53 -9.98 10.26
CA ALA A 111 -9.20 -10.61 10.29
C ALA A 111 -9.26 -12.03 10.87
N ARG A 112 -10.23 -12.31 11.76
CA ARG A 112 -10.52 -13.64 12.31
C ARG A 112 -10.96 -14.65 11.25
N GLU A 113 -11.83 -14.28 10.32
CA GLU A 113 -12.28 -15.19 9.26
C GLU A 113 -11.15 -15.53 8.29
N ARG A 114 -10.21 -14.60 8.11
CA ARG A 114 -9.03 -14.80 7.28
C ARG A 114 -7.96 -15.64 7.99
N GLU A 115 -7.72 -15.42 9.29
CA GLU A 115 -6.81 -16.23 10.10
C GLU A 115 -7.29 -17.66 10.31
N GLN A 116 -8.59 -17.92 10.37
CA GLN A 116 -9.13 -19.29 10.47
C GLN A 116 -8.89 -20.11 9.19
N ARG A 117 -8.62 -19.46 8.06
CA ARG A 117 -8.32 -20.11 6.78
C ARG A 117 -6.84 -20.38 6.56
N VAL A 118 -5.97 -19.73 7.33
CA VAL A 118 -4.52 -19.92 7.29
C VAL A 118 -4.10 -20.57 8.59
N PRO A 119 -3.43 -21.73 8.57
CA PRO A 119 -2.91 -22.36 9.80
C PRO A 119 -1.97 -21.36 10.50
N SER A 120 -2.29 -21.04 11.74
CA SER A 120 -1.60 -20.05 12.59
C SER A 120 -0.22 -20.53 13.03
N GLN A 121 0.74 -20.77 12.13
CA GLN A 121 2.04 -21.31 12.55
C GLN A 121 3.28 -20.73 11.88
N ALA A 122 3.23 -19.62 11.21
CA ALA A 122 4.51 -19.05 10.77
C ALA A 122 4.60 -17.57 11.11
N SER A 123 5.53 -17.26 11.97
CA SER A 123 6.09 -15.92 12.03
C SER A 123 6.61 -15.56 10.64
N PRO A 124 6.27 -14.39 10.07
CA PRO A 124 6.85 -13.96 8.80
C PRO A 124 8.37 -14.08 8.86
N TYR A 125 8.95 -14.76 7.92
CA TYR A 125 10.39 -15.01 7.90
C TYR A 125 11.07 -13.75 7.40
N VAL A 126 11.86 -13.12 8.26
CA VAL A 126 12.72 -11.99 7.87
C VAL A 126 14.06 -12.56 7.43
N VAL A 127 14.36 -12.44 6.15
CA VAL A 127 15.65 -12.88 5.60
C VAL A 127 16.61 -11.67 5.54
N GLU A 128 17.76 -11.77 6.21
CA GLU A 128 18.79 -10.74 6.12
C GLU A 128 19.55 -10.85 4.79
N MET A 129 19.66 -9.75 4.05
CA MET A 129 20.45 -9.72 2.82
C MET A 129 21.94 -9.94 3.09
N PRO A 130 22.64 -10.71 2.24
CA PRO A 130 24.10 -10.78 2.28
C PRO A 130 24.74 -9.40 2.08
N ARG A 131 25.65 -9.00 2.95
CA ARG A 131 26.28 -7.67 2.97
C ARG A 131 27.33 -7.44 1.88
N ASN A 132 27.06 -7.76 0.64
CA ASN A 132 28.02 -7.58 -0.45
C ASN A 132 27.45 -6.76 -1.61
N ALA A 133 27.23 -5.47 -1.41
CA ALA A 133 27.14 -4.51 -2.53
C ALA A 133 27.32 -3.06 -2.05
N THR A 134 28.53 -2.73 -1.58
CA THR A 134 28.93 -1.32 -1.47
C THR A 134 29.85 -0.97 -2.62
N ARG A 135 29.35 -0.28 -3.62
CA ARG A 135 30.19 0.39 -4.62
C ARG A 135 29.95 1.89 -4.53
N SER A 136 30.98 2.58 -4.06
CA SER A 136 31.06 4.03 -3.95
C SER A 136 31.14 4.70 -5.31
N VAL A 137 30.32 5.71 -5.58
CA VAL A 137 30.50 6.62 -6.72
C VAL A 137 30.33 8.06 -6.21
N THR A 138 31.38 8.86 -6.41
CA THR A 138 31.43 10.28 -6.05
C THR A 138 30.89 11.16 -7.18
N ALA A 139 29.97 12.08 -6.91
CA ALA A 139 29.48 13.05 -7.90
C ALA A 139 29.22 14.45 -7.32
N THR A 140 29.45 15.46 -8.14
CA THR A 140 29.51 16.88 -7.82
C THR A 140 28.15 17.58 -7.93
N ARG A 141 27.84 18.46 -6.99
CA ARG A 141 26.54 19.13 -6.78
C ARG A 141 26.38 20.41 -7.60
N SER A 142 25.24 20.60 -8.23
CA SER A 142 24.73 21.88 -8.73
C SER A 142 23.35 22.18 -8.13
N ARG A 143 23.15 23.44 -7.72
CA ARG A 143 21.92 23.88 -7.06
C ARG A 143 20.79 24.08 -8.09
N ARG A 144 19.79 23.20 -8.06
CA ARG A 144 18.46 23.40 -8.62
C ARG A 144 17.45 23.21 -7.50
N ALA A 145 16.27 23.84 -7.58
CA ALA A 145 15.21 23.62 -6.61
C ALA A 145 15.04 22.11 -6.40
N ALA A 146 15.30 21.65 -5.18
CA ALA A 146 15.37 20.23 -4.89
C ALA A 146 13.96 19.65 -4.94
N THR A 147 13.63 18.92 -5.99
CA THR A 147 12.51 17.98 -5.98
C THR A 147 12.78 16.95 -4.88
N LEU A 148 11.77 16.63 -4.09
CA LEU A 148 11.90 15.59 -3.07
C LEU A 148 12.28 14.28 -3.75
N PRO A 149 13.19 13.50 -3.14
CA PRO A 149 13.52 12.17 -3.65
C PRO A 149 12.28 11.27 -3.66
N THR A 150 12.15 10.45 -4.69
CA THR A 150 10.98 9.60 -4.93
C THR A 150 11.20 8.18 -4.42
N LEU A 151 10.23 7.66 -3.69
CA LEU A 151 10.15 6.25 -3.30
C LEU A 151 8.90 5.63 -3.92
N VAL A 152 9.12 4.63 -4.76
CA VAL A 152 8.06 3.93 -5.49
C VAL A 152 7.76 2.62 -4.79
N PHE A 153 6.54 2.45 -4.30
CA PHE A 153 5.98 1.18 -3.87
C PHE A 153 5.23 0.57 -5.06
N TRP A 154 5.83 -0.45 -5.66
CA TRP A 154 5.28 -1.07 -6.86
C TRP A 154 4.76 -2.46 -6.55
N MET A 155 3.45 -2.61 -6.63
CA MET A 155 2.73 -3.84 -6.36
C MET A 155 2.36 -4.53 -7.66
N PHE A 156 2.74 -5.79 -7.76
CA PHE A 156 2.39 -6.68 -8.86
C PHE A 156 1.37 -7.70 -8.34
N LEU A 157 0.20 -7.73 -8.94
CA LEU A 157 -0.83 -8.68 -8.58
C LEU A 157 -0.62 -9.95 -9.40
N HIS A 158 -0.34 -11.06 -8.72
CA HIS A 158 -0.17 -12.36 -9.35
C HIS A 158 -1.43 -12.76 -10.12
N ASP A 159 -1.29 -13.51 -11.20
CA ASP A 159 -2.39 -13.86 -12.09
C ASP A 159 -3.49 -14.68 -11.41
N ASP A 160 -3.19 -15.35 -10.30
CA ASP A 160 -4.20 -16.04 -9.49
C ASP A 160 -5.12 -15.09 -8.70
N THR A 161 -4.83 -13.79 -8.69
CA THR A 161 -5.65 -12.74 -8.07
C THR A 161 -6.64 -12.09 -9.02
N LEU A 162 -6.80 -12.59 -10.24
CA LEU A 162 -7.61 -11.98 -11.32
C LEU A 162 -9.08 -11.66 -10.94
N GLY A 163 -9.60 -12.24 -9.88
CA GLY A 163 -10.91 -11.90 -9.31
C GLY A 163 -10.93 -10.58 -8.50
N MET A 164 -9.77 -9.98 -8.25
CA MET A 164 -9.63 -8.74 -7.47
C MET A 164 -9.17 -7.60 -8.38
N THR A 165 -9.85 -6.45 -8.28
CA THR A 165 -9.37 -5.24 -8.95
C THR A 165 -8.20 -4.62 -8.18
N ARG A 166 -7.32 -3.94 -8.88
CA ARG A 166 -6.20 -3.20 -8.26
C ARG A 166 -6.71 -2.11 -7.32
N GLN A 167 -7.83 -1.47 -7.65
CA GLN A 167 -8.50 -0.50 -6.78
C GLN A 167 -8.97 -1.13 -5.48
N HIS A 168 -9.56 -2.33 -5.55
CA HIS A 168 -9.98 -3.06 -4.35
C HIS A 168 -8.80 -3.41 -3.44
N VAL A 169 -7.69 -3.90 -4.01
CA VAL A 169 -6.46 -4.19 -3.26
C VAL A 169 -5.90 -2.91 -2.64
N HIS A 170 -5.87 -1.81 -3.40
CA HIS A 170 -5.45 -0.52 -2.87
C HIS A 170 -6.32 -0.07 -1.68
N ALA A 171 -7.62 -0.04 -1.87
CA ALA A 171 -8.55 0.43 -0.83
C ALA A 171 -8.51 -0.43 0.44
N GLY A 172 -8.38 -1.75 0.30
CA GLY A 172 -8.37 -2.68 1.44
C GLY A 172 -7.04 -2.74 2.19
N TYR A 173 -5.92 -2.84 1.46
CA TYR A 173 -4.62 -3.19 2.05
C TYR A 173 -3.62 -2.04 2.10
N VAL A 174 -3.74 -1.03 1.25
CA VAL A 174 -2.66 -0.09 0.97
C VAL A 174 -3.01 1.35 1.30
N ALA A 175 -4.22 1.81 1.01
CA ALA A 175 -4.58 3.23 1.13
C ALA A 175 -4.29 3.82 2.51
N TRP A 176 -4.74 3.15 3.58
CA TRP A 176 -4.49 3.57 4.95
C TRP A 176 -3.00 3.59 5.29
N TRP A 177 -2.25 2.62 4.77
CA TRP A 177 -0.82 2.47 5.01
C TRP A 177 0.00 3.53 4.27
N ILE A 178 -0.28 3.82 3.00
CA ILE A 178 0.38 4.90 2.25
C ILE A 178 0.16 6.26 2.94
N ALA A 179 -1.05 6.50 3.47
CA ALA A 179 -1.33 7.71 4.23
C ALA A 179 -0.48 7.80 5.52
N ASP A 180 -0.21 6.66 6.17
CA ASP A 180 0.70 6.59 7.32
C ASP A 180 2.17 6.77 6.90
N MET A 181 2.57 6.14 5.79
CA MET A 181 3.92 6.29 5.23
C MET A 181 4.25 7.74 4.88
N LYS A 182 3.29 8.53 4.36
CA LYS A 182 3.51 9.95 4.10
C LYS A 182 3.82 10.76 5.36
N LYS A 183 3.29 10.36 6.52
CA LYS A 183 3.63 10.94 7.83
C LYS A 183 5.00 10.47 8.32
N ILE A 184 5.35 9.22 8.08
CA ILE A 184 6.64 8.65 8.47
C ILE A 184 7.77 9.23 7.62
N LEU A 185 7.55 9.40 6.31
CA LEU A 185 8.53 9.87 5.34
C LEU A 185 8.09 11.21 4.67
N PRO A 186 7.94 12.29 5.44
CA PRO A 186 7.41 13.56 4.91
C PRO A 186 8.33 14.21 3.88
N THR A 187 9.62 13.85 3.88
CA THR A 187 10.64 14.37 2.96
C THR A 187 10.77 13.54 1.68
N ARG A 188 9.85 12.61 1.43
CA ARG A 188 9.81 11.77 0.24
C ARG A 188 8.56 12.05 -0.58
N HIS A 189 8.75 12.03 -1.89
CA HIS A 189 7.63 11.90 -2.81
C HIS A 189 7.30 10.42 -2.94
N LEU A 190 6.07 10.03 -2.61
CA LEU A 190 5.65 8.63 -2.61
C LEU A 190 4.82 8.31 -3.85
N TRP A 191 5.16 7.20 -4.49
CA TRP A 191 4.37 6.61 -5.56
C TRP A 191 3.83 5.26 -5.13
N ALA A 192 2.60 4.97 -5.48
CA ALA A 192 2.00 3.65 -5.37
C ALA A 192 1.53 3.20 -6.76
N ILE A 193 2.13 2.13 -7.28
CA ILE A 193 1.87 1.62 -8.63
C ILE A 193 1.35 0.20 -8.52
N TYR A 194 0.35 -0.14 -9.33
CA TYR A 194 -0.28 -1.46 -9.38
C TYR A 194 -0.22 -2.01 -10.80
N SER A 195 0.42 -3.16 -10.98
CA SER A 195 0.49 -3.84 -12.26
C SER A 195 -0.09 -5.25 -12.17
N GLN A 196 -0.71 -5.69 -13.26
CA GLN A 196 -1.23 -7.05 -13.45
C GLN A 196 -0.81 -7.54 -14.83
N GLN A 197 -0.81 -8.86 -15.03
CA GLN A 197 -0.56 -9.49 -16.33
C GLN A 197 0.77 -9.04 -16.96
N VAL A 198 1.83 -9.05 -16.13
CA VAL A 198 3.20 -8.72 -16.56
C VAL A 198 3.98 -10.01 -16.70
N ASP A 199 4.29 -10.39 -17.94
CA ASP A 199 4.98 -11.62 -18.30
C ASP A 199 6.30 -11.78 -17.54
N GLY A 200 6.48 -12.95 -16.93
CA GLY A 200 7.66 -13.29 -16.14
C GLY A 200 7.70 -12.67 -14.74
N LEU A 201 6.67 -11.93 -14.34
CA LEU A 201 6.48 -11.41 -12.99
C LEU A 201 5.20 -11.93 -12.35
N THR A 202 4.04 -11.64 -12.94
CA THR A 202 2.75 -11.95 -12.32
C THR A 202 2.31 -13.39 -12.57
N ASP A 203 2.95 -14.11 -13.48
CA ASP A 203 2.72 -15.51 -13.82
C ASP A 203 3.78 -16.47 -13.23
N MET A 204 4.73 -15.95 -12.43
CA MET A 204 5.80 -16.77 -11.86
C MET A 204 5.28 -17.77 -10.83
N PRO A 205 5.83 -19.00 -10.74
CA PRO A 205 5.46 -19.94 -9.69
C PRO A 205 5.92 -19.43 -8.31
N TYR A 206 5.09 -19.64 -7.30
CA TYR A 206 5.38 -19.30 -5.91
C TYR A 206 4.83 -20.40 -4.95
N GLY A 207 4.85 -20.18 -3.64
CA GLY A 207 4.34 -21.14 -2.64
C GLY A 207 5.39 -22.16 -2.17
N HIS A 208 6.67 -21.91 -2.43
CA HIS A 208 7.80 -22.77 -2.02
C HIS A 208 8.88 -21.95 -1.30
N GLU A 209 9.84 -22.64 -0.67
CA GLU A 209 10.85 -22.00 0.18
C GLU A 209 11.73 -20.97 -0.53
N SER A 210 11.95 -21.10 -1.84
CA SER A 210 12.75 -20.15 -2.62
C SER A 210 11.95 -19.02 -3.26
N SER A 211 10.64 -18.92 -3.04
CA SER A 211 9.74 -17.97 -3.71
C SER A 211 10.25 -16.52 -3.68
N LEU A 212 10.72 -16.04 -2.52
CA LEU A 212 11.25 -14.67 -2.43
C LEU A 212 12.53 -14.47 -3.27
N LYS A 213 13.40 -15.47 -3.33
CA LYS A 213 14.62 -15.42 -4.16
C LYS A 213 14.26 -15.42 -5.64
N ASP A 214 13.30 -16.25 -6.03
CA ASP A 214 12.84 -16.33 -7.42
C ASP A 214 12.13 -15.03 -7.82
N TRP A 215 11.34 -14.44 -6.93
CA TRP A 215 10.77 -13.10 -7.11
C TRP A 215 11.85 -12.03 -7.30
N THR A 216 12.89 -12.03 -6.46
CA THR A 216 14.03 -11.11 -6.60
C THR A 216 14.68 -11.24 -7.97
N THR A 217 14.91 -12.47 -8.44
CA THR A 217 15.49 -12.72 -9.76
C THR A 217 14.58 -12.21 -10.88
N ALA A 218 13.27 -12.48 -10.79
CA ALA A 218 12.30 -12.01 -11.78
C ALA A 218 12.25 -10.47 -11.84
N VAL A 219 12.26 -9.79 -10.69
CA VAL A 219 12.32 -8.31 -10.61
C VAL A 219 13.60 -7.76 -11.22
N GLU A 220 14.75 -8.37 -10.94
CA GLU A 220 16.03 -7.93 -11.53
C GLU A 220 16.05 -8.08 -13.06
N ASP A 221 15.50 -9.18 -13.58
CA ASP A 221 15.39 -9.41 -15.02
C ASP A 221 14.41 -8.43 -15.66
N TYR A 222 13.27 -8.19 -15.04
CA TYR A 222 12.32 -7.17 -15.46
C TYR A 222 12.95 -5.78 -15.47
N ALA A 223 13.57 -5.36 -14.37
CA ALA A 223 14.20 -4.05 -14.26
C ALA A 223 15.31 -3.84 -15.32
N ARG A 224 16.02 -4.90 -15.67
CA ARG A 224 17.04 -4.88 -16.74
C ARG A 224 16.41 -4.78 -18.13
N ARG A 225 15.36 -5.56 -18.39
CA ARG A 225 14.61 -5.58 -19.65
C ARG A 225 13.98 -4.23 -19.94
N GLU A 226 13.29 -3.67 -18.96
CA GLU A 226 12.60 -2.39 -19.06
C GLU A 226 13.52 -1.18 -18.83
N LYS A 227 14.82 -1.42 -18.56
CA LYS A 227 15.82 -0.38 -18.28
C LYS A 227 15.36 0.60 -17.19
N LEU A 228 14.78 0.06 -16.12
CA LEU A 228 14.29 0.90 -15.03
C LEU A 228 15.42 1.78 -14.47
N PRO A 229 15.22 3.11 -14.42
CA PRO A 229 16.21 4.00 -13.86
C PRO A 229 16.26 3.80 -12.33
N ARG A 230 17.31 3.15 -11.87
CA ARG A 230 17.60 3.05 -10.43
C ARG A 230 18.66 4.06 -10.07
N ILE A 231 18.28 5.07 -9.31
CA ILE A 231 19.19 6.10 -8.86
C ILE A 231 19.07 6.18 -7.36
N ARG A 232 19.99 5.47 -6.75
CA ARG A 232 20.07 5.39 -5.31
C ARG A 232 20.06 6.80 -4.71
N GLY A 233 19.05 7.08 -3.91
CA GLY A 233 18.90 8.35 -3.24
C GLY A 233 18.03 9.39 -3.93
N GLU A 234 17.66 9.23 -5.19
CA GLU A 234 16.72 10.10 -5.90
C GLU A 234 15.46 9.36 -6.34
N LEU A 235 15.62 8.10 -6.76
CA LEU A 235 14.55 7.24 -7.20
C LEU A 235 14.82 5.80 -6.77
N ASP A 236 14.13 5.37 -5.73
CA ASP A 236 14.21 4.00 -5.23
C ASP A 236 12.88 3.30 -5.40
N TYR A 237 12.95 1.98 -5.56
CA TYR A 237 11.79 1.11 -5.72
C TYR A 237 11.73 0.10 -4.58
N LYS A 238 10.51 -0.20 -4.15
CA LYS A 238 10.17 -1.36 -3.34
C LYS A 238 9.14 -2.17 -4.11
N PHE A 239 9.47 -3.39 -4.47
CA PHE A 239 8.64 -4.28 -5.28
C PHE A 239 7.94 -5.31 -4.41
N MET A 240 6.66 -5.54 -4.65
CA MET A 240 5.90 -6.54 -3.94
C MET A 240 5.07 -7.38 -4.89
N LEU A 241 5.18 -8.71 -4.79
CA LEU A 241 4.25 -9.63 -5.42
C LEU A 241 3.10 -9.90 -4.46
N LEU A 242 1.88 -9.63 -4.90
CA LEU A 242 0.66 -9.91 -4.17
C LEU A 242 0.02 -11.18 -4.73
N THR A 243 -0.17 -12.18 -3.88
CA THR A 243 -0.64 -13.51 -4.26
C THR A 243 -2.01 -13.82 -3.65
N SER A 244 -2.76 -14.74 -4.23
CA SER A 244 -4.02 -15.21 -3.64
C SER A 244 -3.79 -16.27 -2.58
N ASP A 245 -2.62 -16.92 -2.54
CA ASP A 245 -2.29 -18.00 -1.60
C ASP A 245 -0.98 -17.72 -0.84
N GLU A 246 -0.61 -18.62 0.07
CA GLU A 246 0.62 -18.51 0.87
C GLU A 246 1.85 -18.35 -0.04
N VAL A 247 2.72 -17.40 0.30
CA VAL A 247 3.94 -17.12 -0.48
C VAL A 247 5.03 -18.19 -0.33
N ALA A 248 4.99 -18.92 0.77
CA ALA A 248 5.78 -20.13 1.03
C ALA A 248 5.02 -20.99 2.05
N PRO A 249 5.39 -22.27 2.27
CA PRO A 249 4.67 -23.16 3.19
C PRO A 249 4.48 -22.54 4.58
N GLY A 250 3.23 -22.30 4.97
CA GLY A 250 2.86 -21.69 6.24
C GLY A 250 3.17 -20.20 6.37
N MET A 251 3.50 -19.49 5.28
CA MET A 251 3.90 -18.08 5.31
C MET A 251 2.98 -17.22 4.45
N SER A 252 2.37 -16.21 5.09
CA SER A 252 1.53 -15.23 4.39
C SER A 252 2.33 -14.06 3.81
N GLY A 253 3.60 -13.88 4.19
CA GLY A 253 4.45 -12.82 3.67
C GLY A 253 5.93 -13.15 3.83
N LEU A 254 6.74 -12.55 2.99
CA LEU A 254 8.20 -12.64 2.98
C LEU A 254 8.79 -11.30 2.51
N ALA A 255 9.88 -10.86 3.12
CA ALA A 255 10.60 -9.68 2.68
C ALA A 255 12.10 -9.77 2.98
N TRP A 256 12.91 -9.14 2.15
CA TRP A 256 14.30 -8.85 2.49
C TRP A 256 14.37 -7.69 3.48
N LEU A 257 14.99 -7.89 4.62
CA LEU A 257 15.16 -6.82 5.61
C LEU A 257 16.09 -5.73 5.06
N GLY A 258 15.54 -4.52 4.83
CA GLY A 258 16.26 -3.42 4.20
C GLY A 258 16.55 -3.63 2.72
N GLY A 259 15.92 -4.62 2.09
CA GLY A 259 15.99 -4.88 0.65
C GLY A 259 14.88 -4.20 -0.13
N ASP A 260 14.73 -4.58 -1.39
CA ASP A 260 13.77 -3.94 -2.29
C ASP A 260 12.57 -4.83 -2.61
N GLU A 261 12.67 -6.14 -2.37
CA GLU A 261 11.64 -7.11 -2.77
C GLU A 261 10.93 -7.70 -1.56
N ALA A 262 9.62 -7.86 -1.72
CA ALA A 262 8.73 -8.51 -0.77
C ALA A 262 7.63 -9.29 -1.49
N MET A 263 6.96 -10.18 -0.77
CA MET A 263 5.79 -10.92 -1.21
C MET A 263 4.74 -10.90 -0.10
N ALA A 264 3.46 -10.83 -0.45
CA ALA A 264 2.38 -10.86 0.53
C ALA A 264 1.14 -11.56 -0.03
N SER A 265 0.52 -12.41 0.77
CA SER A 265 -0.73 -13.08 0.44
C SER A 265 -1.93 -12.22 0.81
N LEU A 266 -2.84 -12.03 -0.13
CA LEU A 266 -4.12 -11.33 0.09
C LEU A 266 -5.13 -12.15 0.92
N LYS A 267 -4.83 -13.42 1.24
CA LYS A 267 -5.52 -14.18 2.29
C LYS A 267 -5.11 -13.75 3.70
N GLY A 268 -3.97 -13.07 3.82
CA GLY A 268 -3.48 -12.55 5.08
C GLY A 268 -4.31 -11.39 5.64
N ARG A 269 -3.85 -10.82 6.74
CA ARG A 269 -4.46 -9.64 7.37
C ARG A 269 -4.39 -8.42 6.45
N TYR A 270 -5.28 -7.46 6.65
CA TYR A 270 -5.19 -6.16 5.97
C TYR A 270 -3.90 -5.38 6.24
N THR A 271 -3.16 -5.77 7.28
CA THR A 271 -1.85 -5.20 7.62
C THR A 271 -0.68 -5.92 6.95
N ILE A 272 -0.90 -7.01 6.17
CA ILE A 272 0.19 -7.81 5.61
C ILE A 272 1.09 -7.00 4.67
N VAL A 273 0.53 -6.17 3.82
CA VAL A 273 1.29 -5.30 2.91
C VAL A 273 2.16 -4.32 3.69
N ALA A 274 1.59 -3.69 4.72
CA ALA A 274 2.32 -2.81 5.62
C ALA A 274 3.44 -3.54 6.37
N HIS A 275 3.19 -4.79 6.78
CA HIS A 275 4.15 -5.64 7.47
C HIS A 275 5.39 -5.89 6.60
N GLU A 276 5.18 -6.41 5.39
CA GLU A 276 6.28 -6.81 4.51
C GLU A 276 7.04 -5.60 3.95
N TYR A 277 6.36 -4.53 3.54
CA TYR A 277 7.04 -3.29 3.17
C TYR A 277 7.76 -2.64 4.35
N GLY A 278 7.25 -2.82 5.57
CA GLY A 278 7.95 -2.40 6.78
C GLY A 278 9.34 -3.03 6.89
N HIS A 279 9.46 -4.33 6.62
CA HIS A 279 10.74 -5.05 6.61
C HIS A 279 11.68 -4.51 5.54
N THR A 280 11.21 -4.19 4.34
CA THR A 280 12.06 -3.57 3.30
C THR A 280 12.60 -2.20 3.71
N LEU A 281 11.99 -1.56 4.68
CA LEU A 281 12.42 -0.30 5.29
C LEU A 281 13.08 -0.50 6.68
N THR A 282 13.58 -1.70 6.96
CA THR A 282 14.28 -2.10 8.20
C THR A 282 13.45 -2.18 9.47
N ALA A 283 12.14 -2.08 9.40
CA ALA A 283 11.28 -2.32 10.56
C ALA A 283 11.36 -3.80 11.00
N ARG A 284 11.28 -4.04 12.31
CA ARG A 284 11.53 -5.35 12.92
C ARG A 284 10.45 -5.76 13.90
N HIS A 285 10.28 -7.07 14.05
CA HIS A 285 9.30 -7.66 14.95
C HIS A 285 9.55 -7.30 16.42
N GLU A 286 10.80 -7.30 16.85
CA GLU A 286 11.18 -7.03 18.23
C GLU A 286 10.85 -5.59 18.68
N ASP A 287 10.70 -4.67 17.74
CA ASP A 287 10.28 -3.29 18.00
C ASP A 287 8.76 -3.11 17.91
N ALA A 288 7.99 -4.18 17.63
CA ALA A 288 6.54 -4.11 17.59
C ALA A 288 5.93 -4.00 19.00
N GLU A 289 4.88 -3.22 19.13
CA GLU A 289 4.25 -2.91 20.40
C GLU A 289 2.79 -3.34 20.44
N VAL A 290 2.29 -3.57 21.62
CA VAL A 290 0.86 -3.58 21.92
C VAL A 290 0.51 -2.25 22.57
N ARG A 291 -0.49 -1.57 22.03
CA ARG A 291 -0.97 -0.27 22.51
C ARG A 291 -2.41 -0.36 22.95
N TRP A 292 -2.83 0.57 23.78
CA TRP A 292 -4.22 0.74 24.16
C TRP A 292 -4.84 1.85 23.31
N SER A 293 -5.91 1.53 22.60
CA SER A 293 -6.69 2.49 21.84
C SER A 293 -8.15 2.33 22.17
N SER A 294 -8.79 3.42 22.63
CA SER A 294 -10.23 3.43 23.00
C SER A 294 -10.61 2.33 24.01
N GLY A 295 -9.71 2.02 24.96
CA GLY A 295 -9.94 1.01 25.99
C GLY A 295 -9.71 -0.43 25.55
N TRP A 296 -9.21 -0.67 24.32
CA TRP A 296 -8.92 -1.99 23.79
C TRP A 296 -7.45 -2.12 23.35
N PRO A 297 -6.79 -3.28 23.58
CA PRO A 297 -5.42 -3.47 23.10
C PRO A 297 -5.38 -3.65 21.60
N CYS A 298 -4.46 -2.95 20.94
CA CYS A 298 -4.16 -3.14 19.53
C CYS A 298 -2.68 -3.44 19.29
N GLU A 299 -2.37 -4.13 18.21
CA GLU A 299 -1.02 -4.52 17.77
C GLU A 299 -0.54 -3.61 16.63
N THR A 300 0.73 -3.17 16.73
CA THR A 300 1.38 -2.43 15.63
C THR A 300 1.74 -3.37 14.47
N ASN A 301 1.92 -2.80 13.28
CA ASN A 301 2.01 -3.53 12.00
C ASN A 301 3.04 -4.68 11.95
N LEU A 302 4.11 -4.61 12.75
CA LEU A 302 5.20 -5.59 12.77
C LEU A 302 5.02 -6.71 13.80
N LYS A 303 3.85 -6.85 14.41
CA LYS A 303 3.63 -7.93 15.36
C LYS A 303 3.54 -9.26 14.62
N SER A 304 4.47 -10.17 14.89
CA SER A 304 4.61 -11.44 14.19
C SER A 304 3.54 -12.47 14.57
N ALA A 305 3.20 -12.53 15.85
CA ALA A 305 2.17 -13.44 16.34
C ALA A 305 0.92 -12.65 16.71
N ALA A 306 -0.06 -12.74 15.85
CA ALA A 306 -1.33 -12.09 16.09
C ALA A 306 -2.11 -12.73 17.22
N SER A 307 -2.65 -11.93 18.09
CA SER A 307 -3.58 -12.39 19.10
C SER A 307 -5.01 -12.12 18.67
N ILE A 308 -5.86 -13.16 18.71
CA ILE A 308 -7.31 -13.03 18.45
C ILE A 308 -8.02 -12.08 19.43
N LEU A 309 -7.35 -11.70 20.51
CA LEU A 309 -7.88 -10.78 21.55
C LEU A 309 -7.41 -9.34 21.35
N ARG A 310 -6.71 -9.03 20.25
CA ARG A 310 -6.15 -7.71 20.00
C ARG A 310 -6.54 -7.21 18.62
N ALA A 311 -6.86 -5.93 18.55
CA ALA A 311 -7.15 -5.22 17.30
C ALA A 311 -5.86 -4.86 16.53
N ASN A 312 -5.98 -4.41 15.28
CA ASN A 312 -4.89 -3.78 14.55
C ASN A 312 -4.81 -2.29 14.93
N CYS A 313 -3.61 -1.79 15.26
CA CYS A 313 -3.40 -0.36 15.46
C CYS A 313 -3.35 0.42 14.12
N TYR A 314 -3.17 -0.25 13.00
CA TYR A 314 -2.95 0.34 11.68
C TYR A 314 -1.87 1.42 11.68
N ARG A 315 -0.76 1.13 12.35
CA ARG A 315 0.44 1.97 12.44
C ARG A 315 1.65 1.16 12.86
N TYR A 316 2.83 1.71 12.65
CA TYR A 316 4.05 1.16 13.23
C TYR A 316 4.25 1.67 14.67
N SER A 317 5.16 1.00 15.40
CA SER A 317 5.68 1.51 16.67
C SER A 317 6.62 2.71 16.44
N ALA A 318 6.81 3.54 17.45
CA ALA A 318 7.73 4.66 17.34
C ALA A 318 9.19 4.22 17.06
N ALA A 319 9.59 3.04 17.56
CA ALA A 319 10.90 2.47 17.29
C ALA A 319 11.03 2.07 15.80
N ASN A 320 10.03 1.38 15.24
CA ASN A 320 10.01 1.00 13.83
C ASN A 320 9.95 2.22 12.92
N GLU A 321 9.11 3.21 13.20
CA GLU A 321 9.08 4.46 12.42
C GLU A 321 10.45 5.16 12.40
N ARG A 322 11.17 5.16 13.52
CA ARG A 322 12.52 5.73 13.58
C ARG A 322 13.50 4.95 12.70
N ARG A 323 13.46 3.61 12.73
CA ARG A 323 14.28 2.76 11.85
C ARG A 323 14.04 3.07 10.39
N MET A 324 12.75 3.13 9.99
CA MET A 324 12.35 3.42 8.62
C MET A 324 12.85 4.80 8.15
N ARG A 325 12.75 5.83 9.01
CA ARG A 325 13.29 7.17 8.73
C ARG A 325 14.81 7.17 8.56
N VAL A 326 15.51 6.47 9.44
CA VAL A 326 16.99 6.37 9.40
C VAL A 326 17.43 5.60 8.16
N HIS A 327 16.77 4.49 7.83
CA HIS A 327 17.05 3.73 6.63
C HIS A 327 16.85 4.58 5.37
N ALA A 328 15.71 5.22 5.24
CA ALA A 328 15.41 6.11 4.14
C ALA A 328 16.41 7.29 4.04
N ALA A 329 16.87 7.85 5.16
CA ALA A 329 17.87 8.90 5.17
C ALA A 329 19.26 8.41 4.73
N ASN A 330 19.67 7.21 5.15
CA ASN A 330 21.00 6.67 4.86
C ASN A 330 21.13 6.17 3.42
N GLU A 331 20.09 5.59 2.86
CA GLU A 331 20.07 5.22 1.44
C GLU A 331 20.20 6.44 0.52
N TRP A 332 19.90 7.64 1.04
CA TRP A 332 19.77 8.89 0.30
C TRP A 332 20.93 9.86 0.47
N THR A 333 22.02 9.43 1.09
CA THR A 333 23.20 10.28 1.29
C THR A 333 24.16 10.34 0.10
N VAL A 334 23.87 9.65 -1.00
CA VAL A 334 24.69 9.71 -2.22
C VAL A 334 23.98 10.53 -3.29
N PRO A 335 24.45 11.75 -3.60
CA PRO A 335 23.81 12.58 -4.60
C PRO A 335 24.17 12.09 -6.01
N VAL A 336 23.19 11.62 -6.75
CA VAL A 336 23.27 11.53 -8.22
C VAL A 336 22.02 12.14 -8.79
N ARG A 337 22.22 13.06 -9.73
CA ARG A 337 21.15 13.76 -10.43
C ARG A 337 20.43 12.84 -11.38
N LEU A 338 19.10 13.01 -11.41
CA LEU A 338 18.35 12.89 -12.65
C LEU A 338 17.17 13.85 -12.67
N HIS A 339 16.77 14.23 -13.87
CA HIS A 339 15.47 14.82 -14.15
C HIS A 339 14.37 13.96 -13.54
N PRO A 340 13.16 14.54 -13.21
CA PRO A 340 12.02 13.74 -12.90
C PRO A 340 12.02 12.65 -13.97
N PRO A 341 12.10 11.40 -13.59
CA PRO A 341 12.31 10.36 -14.57
C PRO A 341 11.18 10.50 -15.57
N ASP A 342 11.50 10.35 -16.80
CA ASP A 342 10.69 9.45 -17.59
C ASP A 342 10.58 8.17 -16.75
N ILE A 343 9.72 8.17 -15.73
CA ILE A 343 9.21 6.93 -15.18
C ILE A 343 8.72 6.27 -16.43
N PRO A 344 9.33 5.12 -16.83
CA PRO A 344 9.01 4.51 -18.10
C PRO A 344 7.51 4.58 -18.12
N ARG A 345 6.96 5.36 -19.05
CA ARG A 345 5.53 5.40 -19.22
C ARG A 345 5.19 3.96 -19.15
N LEU A 346 4.61 3.54 -18.04
CA LEU A 346 4.28 2.14 -17.82
C LEU A 346 3.47 1.85 -19.03
N ILE A 347 4.17 1.32 -19.99
CA ILE A 347 3.69 1.16 -21.32
C ILE A 347 2.60 0.13 -21.14
N ALA A 348 1.39 0.65 -21.13
CA ALA A 348 0.28 -0.06 -21.67
C ALA A 348 0.60 -0.20 -23.16
N ASP A 349 1.15 -1.32 -23.55
CA ASP A 349 1.04 -1.86 -24.91
C ASP A 349 -0.03 -2.92 -24.88
#